data_d90a948c2b97c01e690f9c2227db2b07
#
_entry.id   d90a948c2b97c01e690f9c2227db2b07
#
_cell.length_a   1.000
_cell.length_b   1.000
_cell.length_c   1.000
_cell.angle_alpha   90.00
_cell.angle_beta   90.00
_cell.angle_gamma   90.00
#
_symmetry.space_group_name_H-M   'P 1'
#
loop_
_entity.id
_entity.type
_entity.pdbx_description
1 polymer ?
#
loop_
_entity_poly.entity_id
_entity_poly.type
_entity_poly.pdbx_seq_one_letter_code
_entity_poly.pdbx_strand_id
1 'polypeptide(L)'
;MKITIVTPLFNDWDCLYQLIEQIRLVLTPTKYNDYRILVVDDCSSLEVEKDKLKGHPIEVLHLNKNLGHQKAIAIGLSYLNAHSNDDFFVVMDSDGEDKPEHLPILLDEASGNGGKEILFARRTKRKESFLFKIFYKIYKYAFIFLTGKVINFGNFSVIPKKLLDKVTHVSDIWNHYPGGIIRSRLLYKSVGLERGTRYTGKSKMNYTSLVIHGLSAVAVYIDTVSVRLLIAISSLILVAIAGIITVFIYSSYIPSWAVLIFFGILMQAFLSALILVFTVLSYRVNFNFLPAAHFQDYVESVEKF
;
A
#
# COMPACT_ATOMS: atom_id res chain seq x y z
N MET A 1 27.30 2.01 -9.23
CA MET A 1 26.00 2.46 -8.68
C MET A 1 25.44 1.30 -7.90
N LYS A 2 25.30 1.48 -6.60
CA LYS A 2 24.87 0.41 -5.69
C LYS A 2 23.38 0.40 -5.50
N ILE A 3 22.78 -0.80 -5.55
CA ILE A 3 21.33 -0.97 -5.52
C ILE A 3 20.97 -2.03 -4.49
N THR A 4 19.95 -1.76 -3.67
CA THR A 4 19.33 -2.80 -2.86
C THR A 4 17.89 -3.03 -3.29
N ILE A 5 17.54 -4.28 -3.56
CA ILE A 5 16.17 -4.70 -3.87
C ILE A 5 15.54 -5.24 -2.60
N VAL A 6 14.41 -4.66 -2.19
CA VAL A 6 13.63 -5.08 -1.02
C VAL A 6 12.45 -5.90 -1.50
N THR A 7 12.35 -7.13 -1.06
CA THR A 7 11.25 -8.02 -1.40
C THR A 7 10.62 -8.62 -0.14
N PRO A 8 9.36 -8.32 0.16
CA PRO A 8 8.62 -8.98 1.23
C PRO A 8 8.27 -10.41 0.83
N LEU A 9 8.33 -11.32 1.79
CA LEU A 9 8.09 -12.74 1.59
C LEU A 9 7.21 -13.30 2.71
N PHE A 10 6.26 -14.18 2.37
CA PHE A 10 5.55 -15.02 3.33
C PHE A 10 5.21 -16.36 2.70
N ASN A 11 5.86 -17.44 3.16
CA ASN A 11 5.64 -18.82 2.70
C ASN A 11 5.71 -18.98 1.17
N ASP A 12 6.64 -18.29 0.50
CA ASP A 12 6.71 -18.22 -0.98
C ASP A 12 8.15 -18.33 -1.50
N TRP A 13 8.96 -19.17 -0.84
CA TRP A 13 10.37 -19.36 -1.15
C TRP A 13 10.62 -19.81 -2.60
N ASP A 14 9.75 -20.68 -3.16
CA ASP A 14 9.89 -21.16 -4.54
C ASP A 14 9.81 -20.04 -5.57
N CYS A 15 8.94 -19.05 -5.37
CA CYS A 15 8.89 -17.88 -6.22
C CYS A 15 10.13 -17.00 -6.03
N LEU A 16 10.60 -16.85 -4.79
CA LEU A 16 11.80 -16.07 -4.49
C LEU A 16 13.04 -16.65 -5.17
N TYR A 17 13.25 -17.96 -5.13
CA TYR A 17 14.41 -18.59 -5.78
C TYR A 17 14.44 -18.30 -7.29
N GLN A 18 13.27 -18.33 -7.95
CA GLN A 18 13.18 -17.97 -9.36
C GLN A 18 13.41 -16.47 -9.57
N LEU A 19 12.87 -15.61 -8.70
CA LEU A 19 13.09 -14.17 -8.78
C LEU A 19 14.57 -13.81 -8.70
N ILE A 20 15.31 -14.41 -7.75
CA ILE A 20 16.74 -14.19 -7.57
C ILE A 20 17.51 -14.48 -8.85
N GLU A 21 17.24 -15.63 -9.48
CA GLU A 21 17.89 -15.99 -10.74
C GLU A 21 17.55 -15.03 -11.88
N GLN A 22 16.28 -14.60 -11.98
CA GLN A 22 15.88 -13.64 -13.00
C GLN A 22 16.53 -12.27 -12.78
N ILE A 23 16.61 -11.80 -11.53
CA ILE A 23 17.32 -10.55 -11.20
C ILE A 23 18.80 -10.66 -11.60
N ARG A 24 19.45 -11.78 -11.28
CA ARG A 24 20.85 -12.03 -11.67
C ARG A 24 21.05 -11.96 -13.18
N LEU A 25 20.22 -12.66 -13.93
CA LEU A 25 20.29 -12.68 -15.41
C LEU A 25 20.09 -11.30 -16.02
N VAL A 26 19.21 -10.49 -15.45
CA VAL A 26 18.88 -9.16 -15.97
C VAL A 26 19.92 -8.12 -15.58
N LEU A 27 20.39 -8.09 -14.33
CA LEU A 27 21.26 -7.02 -13.84
C LEU A 27 22.75 -7.24 -14.13
N THR A 28 23.22 -8.50 -14.14
CA THR A 28 24.65 -8.83 -14.38
C THR A 28 25.22 -8.20 -15.67
N PRO A 29 24.53 -8.22 -16.83
CA PRO A 29 25.04 -7.62 -18.04
C PRO A 29 24.89 -6.10 -18.13
N THR A 30 24.36 -5.44 -17.08
CA THR A 30 24.08 -4.00 -17.07
C THR A 30 25.07 -3.21 -16.21
N LYS A 31 25.01 -1.90 -16.28
CA LYS A 31 25.74 -1.00 -15.37
C LYS A 31 25.24 -1.08 -13.91
N TYR A 32 24.22 -1.86 -13.63
CA TYR A 32 23.57 -2.08 -12.31
C TYR A 32 23.97 -3.42 -11.69
N ASN A 33 25.13 -3.97 -12.05
CA ASN A 33 25.62 -5.26 -11.57
C ASN A 33 26.09 -5.26 -10.10
N ASP A 34 26.27 -4.10 -9.48
CA ASP A 34 26.55 -3.95 -8.04
C ASP A 34 25.21 -3.83 -7.28
N TYR A 35 24.58 -4.98 -7.05
CA TYR A 35 23.28 -5.05 -6.39
C TYR A 35 23.29 -6.06 -5.24
N ARG A 36 22.33 -5.91 -4.32
CA ARG A 36 21.99 -6.90 -3.30
C ARG A 36 20.48 -7.00 -3.14
N ILE A 37 20.02 -8.08 -2.53
CA ILE A 37 18.61 -8.36 -2.30
C ILE A 37 18.39 -8.48 -0.80
N LEU A 38 17.53 -7.63 -0.24
CA LEU A 38 17.01 -7.77 1.11
C LEU A 38 15.64 -8.44 1.04
N VAL A 39 15.58 -9.67 1.49
CA VAL A 39 14.33 -10.42 1.67
C VAL A 39 13.80 -10.11 3.06
N VAL A 40 12.57 -9.63 3.16
CA VAL A 40 11.89 -9.44 4.45
C VAL A 40 10.93 -10.59 4.65
N ASP A 41 11.33 -11.57 5.41
CA ASP A 41 10.53 -12.75 5.74
C ASP A 41 9.53 -12.41 6.85
N ASP A 42 8.26 -12.31 6.48
CA ASP A 42 7.15 -11.95 7.35
C ASP A 42 6.70 -13.13 8.24
N CYS A 43 7.67 -13.74 8.93
CA CYS A 43 7.49 -14.90 9.82
C CYS A 43 6.90 -16.11 9.07
N SER A 44 7.60 -16.57 8.03
CA SER A 44 7.22 -17.79 7.29
C SER A 44 7.29 -19.03 8.17
N SER A 45 6.29 -19.91 8.02
CA SER A 45 6.29 -21.24 8.65
C SER A 45 7.02 -22.31 7.83
N LEU A 46 7.29 -22.01 6.55
CA LEU A 46 8.07 -22.88 5.67
C LEU A 46 9.55 -22.57 5.84
N GLU A 47 10.36 -23.62 6.02
CA GLU A 47 11.80 -23.48 6.12
C GLU A 47 12.44 -23.02 4.81
N VAL A 48 13.46 -22.17 4.94
CA VAL A 48 14.27 -21.70 3.82
C VAL A 48 15.29 -22.77 3.41
N GLU A 49 15.37 -23.05 2.12
CA GLU A 49 16.45 -23.87 1.56
C GLU A 49 17.71 -23.01 1.40
N LYS A 50 18.52 -22.90 2.46
CA LYS A 50 19.70 -22.02 2.52
C LYS A 50 20.69 -22.26 1.37
N ASP A 51 20.81 -23.49 0.88
CA ASP A 51 21.72 -23.82 -0.23
C ASP A 51 21.33 -23.12 -1.53
N LYS A 52 20.04 -22.83 -1.76
CA LYS A 52 19.57 -22.07 -2.92
C LYS A 52 19.86 -20.56 -2.83
N LEU A 53 20.23 -20.07 -1.67
CA LEU A 53 20.58 -18.65 -1.46
C LEU A 53 22.09 -18.42 -1.51
N LYS A 54 22.91 -19.45 -1.27
CA LYS A 54 24.37 -19.35 -1.24
C LYS A 54 24.94 -18.86 -2.57
N GLY A 55 25.89 -17.94 -2.48
CA GLY A 55 26.57 -17.36 -3.65
C GLY A 55 25.79 -16.24 -4.35
N HIS A 56 24.65 -15.87 -3.82
CA HIS A 56 23.90 -14.66 -4.23
C HIS A 56 24.09 -13.55 -3.20
N PRO A 57 24.07 -12.28 -3.59
CA PRO A 57 24.19 -11.15 -2.66
C PRO A 57 22.86 -10.91 -1.92
N ILE A 58 22.53 -11.84 -1.01
CA ILE A 58 21.24 -11.87 -0.32
C ILE A 58 21.43 -11.70 1.18
N GLU A 59 20.53 -10.92 1.76
CA GLU A 59 20.32 -10.75 3.19
C GLU A 59 18.86 -11.04 3.49
N VAL A 60 18.59 -11.90 4.48
CA VAL A 60 17.23 -12.24 4.93
C VAL A 60 16.99 -11.62 6.29
N LEU A 61 16.00 -10.76 6.38
CA LEU A 61 15.50 -10.13 7.59
C LEU A 61 14.27 -10.88 8.06
N HIS A 62 14.41 -11.70 9.11
CA HIS A 62 13.30 -12.46 9.69
C HIS A 62 12.53 -11.60 10.68
N LEU A 63 11.20 -11.56 10.54
CA LEU A 63 10.32 -10.88 11.47
C LEU A 63 9.82 -11.84 12.55
N ASN A 64 9.68 -11.36 13.79
CA ASN A 64 9.23 -12.14 14.93
C ASN A 64 7.75 -12.56 14.90
N LYS A 65 6.95 -12.00 13.98
CA LYS A 65 5.55 -12.36 13.75
C LYS A 65 5.09 -11.90 12.37
N ASN A 66 4.05 -12.54 11.84
CA ASN A 66 3.42 -12.08 10.60
C ASN A 66 2.72 -10.74 10.82
N LEU A 67 3.17 -9.71 10.13
CA LEU A 67 2.66 -8.35 10.19
C LEU A 67 1.87 -7.95 8.94
N GLY A 68 2.07 -8.70 7.86
CA GLY A 68 1.50 -8.44 6.55
C GLY A 68 2.39 -7.60 5.64
N HIS A 69 2.18 -7.78 4.37
CA HIS A 69 3.00 -7.32 3.26
C HIS A 69 3.46 -5.84 3.34
N GLN A 70 2.55 -4.91 3.66
CA GLN A 70 2.87 -3.47 3.70
C GLN A 70 3.83 -3.14 4.84
N LYS A 71 3.65 -3.78 5.98
CA LYS A 71 4.52 -3.59 7.14
C LYS A 71 5.89 -4.21 6.91
N ALA A 72 5.97 -5.36 6.26
CA ALA A 72 7.24 -5.96 5.86
C ALA A 72 8.04 -5.01 4.94
N ILE A 73 7.40 -4.38 3.96
CA ILE A 73 8.04 -3.33 3.13
C ILE A 73 8.55 -2.18 4.00
N ALA A 74 7.73 -1.65 4.90
CA ALA A 74 8.08 -0.51 5.74
C ALA A 74 9.27 -0.83 6.68
N ILE A 75 9.31 -2.04 7.25
CA ILE A 75 10.41 -2.53 8.09
C ILE A 75 11.69 -2.67 7.25
N GLY A 76 11.61 -3.32 6.09
CA GLY A 76 12.76 -3.47 5.20
C GLY A 76 13.38 -2.14 4.78
N LEU A 77 12.55 -1.18 4.40
CA LEU A 77 13.01 0.18 4.06
C LEU A 77 13.65 0.89 5.27
N SER A 78 13.07 0.74 6.47
CA SER A 78 13.60 1.34 7.70
C SER A 78 14.93 0.70 8.11
N TYR A 79 15.05 -0.62 7.98
CA TYR A 79 16.31 -1.33 8.17
C TYR A 79 17.40 -0.82 7.22
N LEU A 80 17.07 -0.66 5.94
CA LEU A 80 18.03 -0.14 4.95
C LEU A 80 18.39 1.33 5.19
N ASN A 81 17.46 2.14 5.67
CA ASN A 81 17.77 3.52 6.04
C ASN A 81 18.81 3.59 7.16
N ALA A 82 18.76 2.65 8.11
CA ALA A 82 19.70 2.59 9.22
C ALA A 82 21.06 1.95 8.86
N HIS A 83 21.08 0.97 7.92
CA HIS A 83 22.24 0.10 7.71
C HIS A 83 22.84 0.15 6.30
N SER A 84 22.26 0.93 5.36
CA SER A 84 22.71 0.97 3.98
C SER A 84 23.01 2.39 3.49
N ASN A 85 24.04 2.48 2.64
CA ASN A 85 24.42 3.71 1.93
C ASN A 85 24.30 3.56 0.41
N ASP A 86 23.52 2.61 -0.08
CA ASP A 86 23.34 2.37 -1.51
C ASP A 86 22.61 3.54 -2.19
N ASP A 87 22.82 3.69 -3.50
CA ASP A 87 22.31 4.84 -4.26
C ASP A 87 20.80 4.79 -4.48
N PHE A 88 20.27 3.56 -4.71
CA PHE A 88 18.86 3.30 -4.97
C PHE A 88 18.34 2.09 -4.22
N PHE A 89 17.09 2.18 -3.81
CA PHE A 89 16.33 1.11 -3.16
C PHE A 89 15.12 0.77 -4.01
N VAL A 90 15.00 -0.49 -4.39
CA VAL A 90 13.90 -0.98 -5.22
C VAL A 90 12.96 -1.80 -4.35
N VAL A 91 11.69 -1.46 -4.31
CA VAL A 91 10.65 -2.31 -3.73
C VAL A 91 10.02 -3.12 -4.84
N MET A 92 10.02 -4.45 -4.72
CA MET A 92 9.32 -5.34 -5.65
C MET A 92 8.80 -6.59 -4.96
N ASP A 93 7.68 -7.13 -5.47
CA ASP A 93 7.06 -8.32 -4.92
C ASP A 93 7.86 -9.59 -5.33
N SER A 94 7.88 -10.62 -4.46
CA SER A 94 8.68 -11.85 -4.65
C SER A 94 8.11 -12.82 -5.68
N ASP A 95 6.89 -12.61 -6.18
CA ASP A 95 6.13 -13.61 -6.92
C ASP A 95 6.32 -13.61 -8.44
N GLY A 96 7.07 -12.65 -8.98
CA GLY A 96 7.34 -12.49 -10.42
C GLY A 96 6.30 -11.67 -11.18
N GLU A 97 5.24 -11.18 -10.52
CA GLU A 97 4.31 -10.26 -11.17
C GLU A 97 4.95 -8.88 -11.46
N ASP A 98 5.91 -8.47 -10.65
CA ASP A 98 6.82 -7.38 -10.91
C ASP A 98 8.02 -7.94 -11.68
N LYS A 99 8.14 -7.60 -12.97
CA LYS A 99 9.13 -8.20 -13.85
C LYS A 99 10.54 -7.66 -13.61
N PRO A 100 11.55 -8.52 -13.37
CA PRO A 100 12.94 -8.08 -13.25
C PRO A 100 13.47 -7.34 -14.48
N GLU A 101 12.97 -7.64 -15.69
CA GLU A 101 13.37 -6.97 -16.94
C GLU A 101 13.05 -5.48 -16.94
N HIS A 102 12.18 -5.04 -16.05
CA HIS A 102 11.83 -3.62 -15.88
C HIS A 102 12.78 -2.86 -14.94
N LEU A 103 13.65 -3.56 -14.20
CA LEU A 103 14.61 -2.92 -13.28
C LEU A 103 15.52 -1.91 -13.98
N PRO A 104 16.19 -2.25 -15.11
CA PRO A 104 17.05 -1.29 -15.82
C PRO A 104 16.28 -0.04 -16.26
N ILE A 105 15.03 -0.21 -16.74
CA ILE A 105 14.20 0.90 -17.24
C ILE A 105 13.89 1.88 -16.09
N LEU A 106 13.47 1.35 -14.94
CA LEU A 106 13.15 2.18 -13.77
C LEU A 106 14.40 2.85 -13.20
N LEU A 107 15.53 2.14 -13.14
CA LEU A 107 16.80 2.66 -12.64
C LEU A 107 17.40 3.73 -13.56
N ASP A 108 17.29 3.57 -14.89
CA ASP A 108 17.71 4.57 -15.86
C ASP A 108 16.90 5.87 -15.70
N GLU A 109 15.59 5.75 -15.57
CA GLU A 109 14.72 6.91 -15.35
C GLU A 109 15.00 7.59 -14.00
N ALA A 110 15.23 6.80 -12.93
CA ALA A 110 15.58 7.33 -11.61
C ALA A 110 16.92 8.06 -11.61
N SER A 111 17.91 7.53 -12.32
CA SER A 111 19.22 8.14 -12.47
C SER A 111 19.14 9.43 -13.30
N GLY A 112 18.35 9.41 -14.38
CA GLY A 112 18.18 10.52 -15.31
C GLY A 112 17.57 11.78 -14.68
N ASN A 113 16.70 11.62 -13.67
CA ASN A 113 16.06 12.75 -12.97
C ASN A 113 16.90 13.27 -11.78
N GLY A 114 18.13 12.77 -11.59
CA GLY A 114 19.04 13.17 -10.50
C GLY A 114 18.60 12.71 -9.12
N GLY A 115 17.75 11.70 -9.01
CA GLY A 115 17.28 11.15 -7.75
C GLY A 115 16.35 12.10 -6.97
N LYS A 116 15.54 12.89 -7.66
CA LYS A 116 14.62 13.86 -7.05
C LYS A 116 13.23 13.30 -6.78
N GLU A 117 12.86 12.21 -7.44
CA GLU A 117 11.54 11.63 -7.43
C GLU A 117 11.57 10.13 -7.17
N ILE A 118 10.53 9.62 -6.51
CA ILE A 118 10.29 8.17 -6.39
C ILE A 118 9.63 7.71 -7.69
N LEU A 119 10.12 6.62 -8.29
CA LEU A 119 9.54 6.08 -9.52
C LEU A 119 8.70 4.86 -9.22
N PHE A 120 7.46 4.84 -9.70
CA PHE A 120 6.56 3.69 -9.59
C PHE A 120 6.33 3.03 -10.95
N ALA A 121 6.29 1.69 -10.96
CA ALA A 121 5.79 0.93 -12.09
C ALA A 121 4.25 0.98 -12.10
N ARG A 122 3.66 1.54 -13.16
CA ARG A 122 2.23 1.58 -13.36
C ARG A 122 1.79 0.47 -14.32
N ARG A 123 0.88 -0.37 -13.88
CA ARG A 123 0.37 -1.49 -14.70
C ARG A 123 -0.44 -1.00 -15.89
N THR A 124 -0.03 -1.36 -17.11
CA THR A 124 -0.66 -0.91 -18.35
C THR A 124 -1.78 -1.84 -18.85
N LYS A 125 -1.71 -3.14 -18.53
CA LYS A 125 -2.71 -4.15 -18.94
C LYS A 125 -3.14 -5.00 -17.75
N ARG A 126 -4.44 -5.33 -17.70
CA ARG A 126 -5.05 -6.21 -16.68
C ARG A 126 -5.71 -7.42 -17.35
N LYS A 127 -5.23 -8.61 -17.01
CA LYS A 127 -5.80 -9.90 -17.42
C LYS A 127 -6.70 -10.47 -16.31
N GLU A 128 -7.73 -9.74 -15.92
CA GLU A 128 -8.60 -10.15 -14.80
C GLU A 128 -9.99 -10.53 -15.32
N SER A 129 -10.74 -11.33 -14.53
CA SER A 129 -12.11 -11.73 -14.86
C SER A 129 -13.05 -10.52 -14.97
N PHE A 130 -14.15 -10.68 -15.72
CA PHE A 130 -15.15 -9.62 -15.90
C PHE A 130 -15.75 -9.12 -14.59
N LEU A 131 -16.10 -10.03 -13.67
CA LEU A 131 -16.63 -9.71 -12.35
C LEU A 131 -15.60 -8.89 -11.53
N PHE A 132 -14.36 -9.32 -11.52
CA PHE A 132 -13.30 -8.57 -10.83
C PHE A 132 -13.15 -7.15 -11.36
N LYS A 133 -13.25 -6.95 -12.67
CA LYS A 133 -13.20 -5.61 -13.31
C LYS A 133 -14.33 -4.71 -12.84
N ILE A 134 -15.55 -5.26 -12.67
CA ILE A 134 -16.71 -4.50 -12.16
C ILE A 134 -16.46 -4.08 -10.71
N PHE A 135 -16.11 -5.03 -9.81
CA PHE A 135 -15.82 -4.72 -8.41
C PHE A 135 -14.68 -3.72 -8.26
N TYR A 136 -13.62 -3.90 -9.05
CA TYR A 136 -12.51 -2.94 -9.06
C TYR A 136 -12.95 -1.55 -9.51
N LYS A 137 -13.82 -1.44 -10.52
CA LYS A 137 -14.35 -0.16 -10.99
C LYS A 137 -15.18 0.52 -9.91
N ILE A 138 -16.06 -0.24 -9.25
CA ILE A 138 -16.86 0.27 -8.12
C ILE A 138 -15.95 0.76 -7.00
N TYR A 139 -14.98 -0.07 -6.56
CA TYR A 139 -13.99 0.30 -5.57
C TYR A 139 -13.23 1.58 -5.96
N LYS A 140 -12.75 1.67 -7.19
CA LYS A 140 -12.01 2.84 -7.69
C LYS A 140 -12.83 4.13 -7.58
N TYR A 141 -14.10 4.10 -8.00
CA TYR A 141 -14.96 5.28 -7.88
C TYR A 141 -15.29 5.62 -6.43
N ALA A 142 -15.57 4.63 -5.60
CA ALA A 142 -15.78 4.82 -4.17
C ALA A 142 -14.52 5.42 -3.50
N PHE A 143 -13.34 4.91 -3.83
CA PHE A 143 -12.08 5.44 -3.33
C PHE A 143 -11.87 6.91 -3.73
N ILE A 144 -12.10 7.26 -5.01
CA ILE A 144 -11.99 8.64 -5.50
C ILE A 144 -13.01 9.54 -4.79
N PHE A 145 -14.25 9.09 -4.65
CA PHE A 145 -15.30 9.84 -3.97
C PHE A 145 -14.94 10.13 -2.51
N LEU A 146 -14.46 9.11 -1.79
CA LEU A 146 -14.09 9.22 -0.38
C LEU A 146 -12.82 10.03 -0.16
N THR A 147 -11.76 9.78 -0.94
CA THR A 147 -10.42 10.33 -0.70
C THR A 147 -10.06 11.52 -1.58
N GLY A 148 -10.68 11.67 -2.73
CA GLY A 148 -10.28 12.63 -3.78
C GLY A 148 -8.96 12.30 -4.45
N LYS A 149 -8.44 11.09 -4.29
CA LYS A 149 -7.15 10.65 -4.82
C LYS A 149 -7.31 9.50 -5.80
N VAL A 150 -6.30 9.30 -6.63
CA VAL A 150 -6.21 8.16 -7.55
C VAL A 150 -4.92 7.42 -7.26
N ILE A 151 -5.01 6.12 -6.96
CA ILE A 151 -3.86 5.22 -6.87
C ILE A 151 -3.95 4.29 -8.08
N ASN A 152 -2.98 4.38 -8.98
CA ASN A 152 -2.94 3.63 -10.24
C ASN A 152 -1.67 2.77 -10.41
N PHE A 153 -0.86 2.66 -9.36
CA PHE A 153 0.36 1.85 -9.30
C PHE A 153 0.37 1.01 -8.02
N GLY A 154 1.20 -0.04 -8.02
CA GLY A 154 1.43 -0.92 -6.87
C GLY A 154 2.68 -0.53 -6.09
N ASN A 155 3.30 -1.54 -5.44
CA ASN A 155 4.50 -1.33 -4.60
C ASN A 155 5.78 -1.21 -5.42
N PHE A 156 5.81 -1.78 -6.65
CA PHE A 156 7.02 -1.79 -7.47
C PHE A 156 7.50 -0.38 -7.75
N SER A 157 8.64 -0.04 -7.17
CA SER A 157 9.15 1.34 -7.18
C SER A 157 10.66 1.40 -6.96
N VAL A 158 11.26 2.53 -7.36
CA VAL A 158 12.65 2.88 -7.10
C VAL A 158 12.69 4.13 -6.24
N ILE A 159 13.33 4.04 -5.09
CA ILE A 159 13.51 5.12 -4.13
C ILE A 159 14.98 5.55 -4.16
N PRO A 160 15.28 6.79 -4.54
CA PRO A 160 16.64 7.34 -4.42
C PRO A 160 17.08 7.48 -2.95
N LYS A 161 18.36 7.25 -2.65
CA LYS A 161 18.92 7.40 -1.29
C LYS A 161 18.50 8.69 -0.59
N LYS A 162 18.50 9.80 -1.32
CA LYS A 162 18.14 11.14 -0.79
C LYS A 162 16.71 11.22 -0.24
N LEU A 163 15.82 10.30 -0.66
CA LEU A 163 14.42 10.27 -0.25
C LEU A 163 14.11 9.16 0.76
N LEU A 164 15.02 8.19 0.95
CA LEU A 164 14.75 7.03 1.80
C LEU A 164 14.42 7.44 3.24
N ASP A 165 15.22 8.32 3.82
CA ASP A 165 14.96 8.82 5.18
C ASP A 165 13.56 9.45 5.30
N LYS A 166 13.18 10.28 4.34
CA LYS A 166 11.84 10.89 4.32
C LYS A 166 10.74 9.85 4.19
N VAL A 167 10.95 8.82 3.35
CA VAL A 167 9.99 7.73 3.16
C VAL A 167 9.76 6.96 4.44
N THR A 168 10.83 6.59 5.15
CA THR A 168 10.74 5.80 6.39
C THR A 168 10.12 6.54 7.56
N HIS A 169 10.08 7.88 7.49
CA HIS A 169 9.38 8.74 8.45
C HIS A 169 7.91 9.01 8.08
N VAL A 170 7.41 8.44 6.96
CA VAL A 170 5.98 8.49 6.63
C VAL A 170 5.27 7.33 7.33
N SER A 171 4.55 7.61 8.41
CA SER A 171 3.80 6.58 9.16
C SER A 171 2.79 5.81 8.32
N ASP A 172 2.19 6.46 7.32
CA ASP A 172 1.15 5.86 6.47
C ASP A 172 1.64 4.69 5.60
N ILE A 173 2.96 4.58 5.31
CA ILE A 173 3.51 3.44 4.57
C ILE A 173 3.33 2.13 5.32
N TRP A 174 3.17 2.16 6.64
CA TRP A 174 2.86 1.03 7.49
C TRP A 174 1.51 0.37 7.14
N ASN A 175 0.55 1.17 6.72
CA ASN A 175 -0.78 0.70 6.33
C ASN A 175 -0.87 0.42 4.81
N HIS A 176 -0.36 1.34 3.99
CA HIS A 176 -0.42 1.22 2.54
C HIS A 176 0.70 2.05 1.90
N TYR A 177 1.75 1.39 1.42
CA TYR A 177 2.97 2.05 0.92
C TYR A 177 2.70 3.07 -0.19
N PRO A 178 2.02 2.74 -1.32
CA PRO A 178 1.76 3.73 -2.37
C PRO A 178 0.88 4.89 -1.88
N GLY A 179 -0.12 4.59 -1.07
CA GLY A 179 -1.01 5.61 -0.50
C GLY A 179 -0.27 6.57 0.43
N GLY A 180 0.62 6.05 1.27
CA GLY A 180 1.47 6.83 2.16
C GLY A 180 2.38 7.80 1.38
N ILE A 181 3.01 7.33 0.31
CA ILE A 181 3.85 8.18 -0.55
C ILE A 181 3.03 9.31 -1.18
N ILE A 182 1.84 9.01 -1.73
CA ILE A 182 0.97 10.05 -2.31
C ILE A 182 0.55 11.08 -1.23
N ARG A 183 0.22 10.61 -0.02
CA ARG A 183 -0.19 11.49 1.09
C ARG A 183 0.95 12.35 1.60
N SER A 184 2.16 11.82 1.66
CA SER A 184 3.35 12.53 2.14
C SER A 184 3.75 13.73 1.30
N ARG A 185 3.21 13.86 0.07
CA ARG A 185 3.57 14.88 -0.92
C ARG A 185 5.02 14.80 -1.39
N LEU A 186 5.72 13.70 -1.15
CA LEU A 186 7.01 13.43 -1.79
C LEU A 186 6.80 13.38 -3.30
N LEU A 187 7.78 13.91 -4.04
CA LEU A 187 7.71 13.88 -5.50
C LEU A 187 7.80 12.44 -6.00
N TYR A 188 6.88 12.07 -6.86
CA TYR A 188 6.87 10.76 -7.50
C TYR A 188 6.41 10.85 -8.95
N LYS A 189 6.86 9.89 -9.74
CA LYS A 189 6.47 9.70 -11.14
C LYS A 189 6.10 8.23 -11.36
N SER A 190 5.28 7.93 -12.36
CA SER A 190 4.97 6.55 -12.71
C SER A 190 5.28 6.26 -14.17
N VAL A 191 5.92 5.11 -14.42
CA VAL A 191 6.26 4.58 -15.75
C VAL A 191 5.30 3.43 -16.07
N GLY A 192 4.69 3.47 -17.25
CA GLY A 192 3.77 2.42 -17.71
C GLY A 192 4.53 1.15 -18.11
N LEU A 193 4.34 0.06 -17.36
CA LEU A 193 5.02 -1.22 -17.58
C LEU A 193 4.01 -2.38 -17.59
N GLU A 194 4.34 -3.45 -18.27
CA GLU A 194 3.49 -4.65 -18.33
C GLU A 194 3.67 -5.48 -17.06
N ARG A 195 2.57 -6.02 -16.53
CA ARG A 195 2.63 -6.96 -15.40
C ARG A 195 3.09 -8.32 -15.87
N GLY A 196 3.96 -8.96 -15.08
CA GLY A 196 4.34 -10.35 -15.21
C GLY A 196 3.23 -11.31 -14.80
N THR A 197 3.56 -12.58 -14.86
CA THR A 197 2.73 -13.67 -14.31
C THR A 197 3.49 -14.29 -13.15
N ARG A 198 2.74 -14.70 -12.14
CA ARG A 198 3.31 -15.41 -10.99
C ARG A 198 4.10 -16.62 -11.46
N TYR A 199 5.27 -16.86 -10.87
CA TYR A 199 6.16 -17.94 -11.26
C TYR A 199 5.56 -19.31 -10.92
N THR A 200 5.11 -19.51 -9.67
CA THR A 200 4.57 -20.80 -9.21
C THR A 200 3.40 -20.60 -8.26
N GLY A 201 2.59 -21.65 -8.13
CA GLY A 201 1.51 -21.71 -7.16
C GLY A 201 0.35 -20.73 -7.42
N LYS A 202 -0.47 -20.53 -6.40
CA LYS A 202 -1.62 -19.61 -6.44
C LYS A 202 -1.32 -18.39 -5.56
N SER A 203 -1.91 -17.25 -5.90
CA SER A 203 -1.85 -16.05 -5.05
C SER A 203 -2.28 -16.38 -3.61
N LYS A 204 -1.48 -15.94 -2.65
CA LYS A 204 -1.81 -16.04 -1.22
C LYS A 204 -2.90 -15.05 -0.80
N MET A 205 -3.19 -14.05 -1.63
CA MET A 205 -4.21 -13.05 -1.36
C MET A 205 -5.60 -13.61 -1.65
N ASN A 206 -6.38 -13.86 -0.61
CA ASN A 206 -7.79 -14.23 -0.70
C ASN A 206 -8.70 -12.98 -0.79
N TYR A 207 -10.02 -13.20 -0.98
CA TYR A 207 -10.98 -12.10 -1.09
C TYR A 207 -10.98 -11.16 0.13
N THR A 208 -10.92 -11.73 1.34
CA THR A 208 -10.87 -10.95 2.60
C THR A 208 -9.62 -10.07 2.64
N SER A 209 -8.45 -10.62 2.31
CA SER A 209 -7.20 -9.88 2.27
C SER A 209 -7.24 -8.76 1.24
N LEU A 210 -7.89 -8.97 0.09
CA LEU A 210 -8.07 -7.94 -0.94
C LEU A 210 -8.93 -6.78 -0.45
N VAL A 211 -10.04 -7.07 0.25
CA VAL A 211 -10.90 -6.04 0.85
C VAL A 211 -10.14 -5.27 1.94
N ILE A 212 -9.44 -5.97 2.83
CA ILE A 212 -8.62 -5.34 3.88
C ILE A 212 -7.56 -4.43 3.26
N HIS A 213 -6.87 -4.88 2.21
CA HIS A 213 -5.90 -4.06 1.50
C HIS A 213 -6.53 -2.78 0.92
N GLY A 214 -7.72 -2.90 0.33
CA GLY A 214 -8.49 -1.75 -0.15
C GLY A 214 -8.89 -0.78 0.97
N LEU A 215 -9.34 -1.31 2.12
CA LEU A 215 -9.67 -0.50 3.30
C LEU A 215 -8.42 0.17 3.90
N SER A 216 -7.28 -0.52 3.90
CA SER A 216 -6.01 0.06 4.34
C SER A 216 -5.60 1.27 3.51
N ALA A 217 -5.84 1.23 2.19
CA ALA A 217 -5.62 2.38 1.32
C ALA A 217 -6.55 3.56 1.64
N VAL A 218 -7.83 3.29 2.00
CA VAL A 218 -8.80 4.33 2.44
C VAL A 218 -8.37 4.89 3.80
N ALA A 219 -7.91 4.04 4.73
CA ALA A 219 -7.49 4.44 6.07
C ALA A 219 -6.34 5.45 6.07
N VAL A 220 -5.44 5.40 5.08
CA VAL A 220 -4.40 6.42 4.87
C VAL A 220 -4.99 7.84 4.77
N TYR A 221 -6.22 7.97 4.28
CA TYR A 221 -6.90 9.26 4.08
C TYR A 221 -8.05 9.50 5.07
N ILE A 222 -8.03 8.85 6.23
CA ILE A 222 -9.15 8.87 7.20
C ILE A 222 -9.63 10.29 7.52
N ASP A 223 -8.73 11.26 7.66
CA ASP A 223 -9.09 12.67 7.91
C ASP A 223 -9.99 13.23 6.79
N THR A 224 -9.55 13.05 5.55
CA THR A 224 -10.29 13.54 4.37
C THR A 224 -11.62 12.81 4.20
N VAL A 225 -11.61 11.50 4.38
CA VAL A 225 -12.79 10.65 4.29
C VAL A 225 -13.83 11.07 5.32
N SER A 226 -13.39 11.27 6.56
CA SER A 226 -14.29 11.67 7.67
C SER A 226 -14.94 13.03 7.42
N VAL A 227 -14.17 14.03 7.00
CA VAL A 227 -14.72 15.34 6.68
C VAL A 227 -15.74 15.25 5.53
N ARG A 228 -15.45 14.50 4.49
CA ARG A 228 -16.40 14.33 3.36
C ARG A 228 -17.66 13.60 3.76
N LEU A 229 -17.54 12.56 4.58
CA LEU A 229 -18.71 11.85 5.10
C LEU A 229 -19.55 12.74 6.02
N LEU A 230 -18.93 13.55 6.89
CA LEU A 230 -19.65 14.51 7.72
C LEU A 230 -20.41 15.54 6.88
N ILE A 231 -19.78 16.09 5.82
CA ILE A 231 -20.46 17.01 4.89
C ILE A 231 -21.62 16.30 4.20
N ALA A 232 -21.45 15.07 3.72
CA ALA A 232 -22.50 14.30 3.06
C ALA A 232 -23.68 14.01 4.01
N ILE A 233 -23.40 13.61 5.24
CA ILE A 233 -24.42 13.36 6.28
C ILE A 233 -25.16 14.66 6.62
N SER A 234 -24.45 15.77 6.82
CA SER A 234 -25.06 17.07 7.12
C SER A 234 -25.94 17.55 5.97
N SER A 235 -25.49 17.37 4.70
CA SER A 235 -26.28 17.70 3.53
C SER A 235 -27.54 16.85 3.44
N LEU A 236 -27.45 15.55 3.72
CA LEU A 236 -28.59 14.64 3.76
C LEU A 236 -29.62 15.08 4.82
N ILE A 237 -29.15 15.46 6.01
CA ILE A 237 -30.01 15.95 7.09
C ILE A 237 -30.74 17.24 6.64
N LEU A 238 -30.05 18.19 6.02
CA LEU A 238 -30.66 19.42 5.52
C LEU A 238 -31.71 19.16 4.45
N VAL A 239 -31.44 18.27 3.49
CA VAL A 239 -32.39 17.85 2.45
C VAL A 239 -33.63 17.19 3.08
N ALA A 240 -33.41 16.33 4.07
CA ALA A 240 -34.50 15.66 4.79
C ALA A 240 -35.37 16.67 5.55
N ILE A 241 -34.78 17.64 6.25
CA ILE A 241 -35.50 18.71 6.95
C ILE A 241 -36.31 19.55 5.94
N ALA A 242 -35.70 19.97 4.81
CA ALA A 242 -36.39 20.70 3.78
C ALA A 242 -37.58 19.93 3.18
N GLY A 243 -37.38 18.61 2.95
CA GLY A 243 -38.47 17.73 2.47
C GLY A 243 -39.65 17.68 3.45
N ILE A 244 -39.40 17.60 4.76
CA ILE A 244 -40.47 17.62 5.77
C ILE A 244 -41.20 18.96 5.81
N ILE A 245 -40.44 20.05 5.81
CA ILE A 245 -41.07 21.40 5.79
C ILE A 245 -41.98 21.51 4.57
N THR A 246 -41.55 21.03 3.42
CA THR A 246 -42.36 21.03 2.18
C THR A 246 -43.61 20.19 2.34
N VAL A 247 -43.50 18.96 2.85
CA VAL A 247 -44.66 18.11 3.10
C VAL A 247 -45.61 18.76 4.12
N PHE A 248 -45.08 19.34 5.19
CA PHE A 248 -45.91 20.02 6.20
C PHE A 248 -46.68 21.23 5.63
N ILE A 249 -46.09 21.98 4.72
CA ILE A 249 -46.74 23.17 4.11
C ILE A 249 -47.82 22.75 3.09
N TYR A 250 -47.56 21.71 2.30
CA TYR A 250 -48.42 21.34 1.16
C TYR A 250 -49.34 20.14 1.43
N SER A 251 -49.20 19.43 2.57
CA SER A 251 -50.05 18.30 2.95
C SER A 251 -50.90 18.63 4.15
N SER A 252 -52.25 18.47 4.01
CA SER A 252 -53.19 18.61 5.10
C SER A 252 -53.13 17.53 6.15
N TYR A 253 -52.43 16.46 5.88
CA TYR A 253 -52.30 15.29 6.77
C TYR A 253 -50.98 14.57 6.59
N ILE A 254 -50.17 14.54 7.66
CA ILE A 254 -48.94 13.74 7.73
C ILE A 254 -49.20 12.60 8.73
N PRO A 255 -49.13 11.32 8.30
CA PRO A 255 -49.36 10.22 9.22
C PRO A 255 -48.24 10.18 10.29
N SER A 256 -48.60 9.90 11.51
CA SER A 256 -47.66 9.88 12.67
C SER A 256 -46.47 8.92 12.46
N TRP A 257 -46.69 7.80 11.75
CA TRP A 257 -45.62 6.86 11.41
C TRP A 257 -44.53 7.48 10.49
N ALA A 258 -44.91 8.38 9.58
CA ALA A 258 -43.95 9.05 8.71
C ALA A 258 -43.03 9.99 9.52
N VAL A 259 -43.57 10.67 10.52
CA VAL A 259 -42.81 11.53 11.46
C VAL A 259 -41.82 10.67 12.28
N LEU A 260 -42.27 9.50 12.77
CA LEU A 260 -41.40 8.59 13.53
C LEU A 260 -40.25 8.03 12.68
N ILE A 261 -40.52 7.60 11.44
CA ILE A 261 -39.47 7.13 10.51
C ILE A 261 -38.44 8.23 10.28
N PHE A 262 -38.90 9.47 10.06
CA PHE A 262 -38.01 10.57 9.81
C PHE A 262 -37.11 10.88 11.00
N PHE A 263 -37.65 10.95 12.22
CA PHE A 263 -36.82 11.11 13.41
C PHE A 263 -35.85 9.95 13.59
N GLY A 264 -36.25 8.74 13.25
CA GLY A 264 -35.35 7.58 13.22
C GLY A 264 -34.16 7.76 12.28
N ILE A 265 -34.41 8.27 11.05
CA ILE A 265 -33.34 8.55 10.06
C ILE A 265 -32.40 9.66 10.58
N LEU A 266 -32.96 10.73 11.13
CA LEU A 266 -32.15 11.83 11.70
C LEU A 266 -31.29 11.34 12.89
N MET A 267 -31.86 10.57 13.78
CA MET A 267 -31.15 9.99 14.92
C MET A 267 -30.01 9.08 14.43
N GLN A 268 -30.30 8.19 13.46
CA GLN A 268 -29.29 7.32 12.89
C GLN A 268 -28.15 8.09 12.19
N ALA A 269 -28.48 9.14 11.44
CA ALA A 269 -27.49 10.00 10.80
C ALA A 269 -26.60 10.70 11.84
N PHE A 270 -27.21 11.24 12.92
CA PHE A 270 -26.49 11.86 14.01
C PHE A 270 -25.55 10.89 14.75
N LEU A 271 -26.03 9.69 15.09
CA LEU A 271 -25.20 8.65 15.72
C LEU A 271 -24.04 8.23 14.82
N SER A 272 -24.28 8.09 13.51
CA SER A 272 -23.24 7.76 12.54
C SER A 272 -22.17 8.87 12.48
N ALA A 273 -22.57 10.14 12.53
CA ALA A 273 -21.64 11.26 12.58
C ALA A 273 -20.79 11.26 13.87
N LEU A 274 -21.41 10.98 15.03
CA LEU A 274 -20.70 10.87 16.30
C LEU A 274 -19.68 9.74 16.30
N ILE A 275 -20.05 8.55 15.82
CA ILE A 275 -19.15 7.40 15.70
C ILE A 275 -17.96 7.75 14.80
N LEU A 276 -18.21 8.42 13.67
CA LEU A 276 -17.18 8.85 12.76
C LEU A 276 -16.19 9.83 13.41
N VAL A 277 -16.70 10.85 14.11
CA VAL A 277 -15.87 11.83 14.85
C VAL A 277 -15.04 11.11 15.91
N PHE A 278 -15.66 10.22 16.69
CA PHE A 278 -14.95 9.47 17.72
C PHE A 278 -13.86 8.57 17.13
N THR A 279 -14.12 7.91 15.99
CA THR A 279 -13.14 7.09 15.29
C THR A 279 -11.92 7.92 14.85
N VAL A 280 -12.15 9.14 14.33
CA VAL A 280 -11.07 10.05 13.91
C VAL A 280 -10.25 10.51 15.10
N LEU A 281 -10.91 10.90 16.20
CA LEU A 281 -10.22 11.32 17.40
C LEU A 281 -9.37 10.19 17.98
N SER A 282 -9.92 8.98 18.08
CA SER A 282 -9.18 7.79 18.55
C SER A 282 -7.99 7.47 17.66
N TYR A 283 -8.15 7.57 16.35
CA TYR A 283 -7.06 7.38 15.39
C TYR A 283 -5.94 8.41 15.63
N ARG A 284 -6.26 9.69 15.79
CA ARG A 284 -5.28 10.75 16.01
C ARG A 284 -4.52 10.62 17.32
N VAL A 285 -5.17 10.19 18.37
CA VAL A 285 -4.52 9.95 19.69
C VAL A 285 -3.51 8.80 19.60
N ASN A 286 -3.82 7.75 18.83
CA ASN A 286 -2.98 6.55 18.71
C ASN A 286 -1.94 6.64 17.59
N PHE A 287 -1.86 7.76 16.86
CA PHE A 287 -1.04 7.87 15.64
C PHE A 287 0.37 8.39 15.92
N ASN A 288 1.13 7.71 16.79
CA ASN A 288 2.53 8.05 17.05
C ASN A 288 3.53 7.00 16.52
N PHE A 289 3.08 6.08 15.65
CA PHE A 289 3.96 5.03 15.14
C PHE A 289 4.78 5.54 13.96
N LEU A 290 6.11 5.51 14.10
CA LEU A 290 7.05 5.80 13.02
C LEU A 290 7.82 4.51 12.68
N PRO A 291 7.71 3.99 11.44
CA PRO A 291 8.44 2.79 11.03
C PRO A 291 9.95 2.90 11.29
N ALA A 292 10.54 4.05 10.98
CA ALA A 292 11.96 4.31 11.20
C ALA A 292 12.42 4.19 12.66
N ALA A 293 11.54 4.51 13.61
CA ALA A 293 11.86 4.48 15.05
C ALA A 293 11.65 3.11 15.69
N HIS A 294 10.75 2.28 15.14
CA HIS A 294 10.26 1.08 15.80
C HIS A 294 10.50 -0.22 15.02
N PHE A 295 11.15 -0.18 13.87
CA PHE A 295 11.34 -1.39 13.06
C PHE A 295 12.09 -2.49 13.79
N GLN A 296 13.03 -2.15 14.66
CA GLN A 296 13.85 -3.09 15.43
C GLN A 296 13.03 -3.98 16.37
N ASP A 297 11.88 -3.47 16.87
CA ASP A 297 10.98 -4.21 17.76
C ASP A 297 10.37 -5.45 17.07
N TYR A 298 10.44 -5.51 15.75
CA TYR A 298 9.82 -6.55 14.92
C TYR A 298 10.83 -7.46 14.24
N VAL A 299 12.13 -7.17 14.34
CA VAL A 299 13.19 -7.98 13.73
C VAL A 299 13.64 -9.04 14.73
N GLU A 300 13.56 -10.31 14.33
CA GLU A 300 14.04 -11.44 15.10
C GLU A 300 15.52 -11.68 14.84
N SER A 301 15.88 -11.79 13.56
CA SER A 301 17.26 -12.07 13.14
C SER A 301 17.55 -11.59 11.73
N VAL A 302 18.85 -11.53 11.40
CA VAL A 302 19.34 -11.18 10.07
C VAL A 302 20.35 -12.23 9.64
N GLU A 303 20.11 -12.87 8.50
CA GLU A 303 21.03 -13.85 7.91
C GLU A 303 21.62 -13.31 6.60
N LYS A 304 22.92 -13.54 6.35
CA LYS A 304 23.62 -13.17 5.11
C LYS A 304 24.10 -14.43 4.40
N PHE A 305 23.96 -14.44 3.07
CA PHE A 305 24.29 -15.59 2.22
C PHE A 305 25.34 -15.25 1.16
#